data_7107a135a8547777df7eb4fd706e02f5
#
_entry.id   7107a135a8547777df7eb4fd706e02f5
#
_cell.length_a   1.000
_cell.length_b   1.000
_cell.length_c   1.000
_cell.angle_alpha   90.00
_cell.angle_beta   90.00
_cell.angle_gamma   90.00
#
_symmetry.space_group_name_H-M   'P 1'
#
loop_
_entity.id
_entity.type
_entity.pdbx_description
1 polymer ?
#
loop_
_entity_poly.entity_id
_entity_poly.type
_entity_poly.pdbx_seq_one_letter_code
_entity_poly.pdbx_strand_id
1 'polypeptide(L)'
;MEIVKVGQYRARFASSQKDIFSAQALRYTCFNLSNKFELDADDFDAVCQHVLIENLETEKLICCYRILRFDNGKNISTSYASKFYDLKALESYTEPMIEIGRFCIDSEVNDPRVVLTAWAALAQIVDQNQTELLFGCSSFDGIEREKYLDSFALLRDQYIAPDHLRPKIKAAQVFNYSKDLIYKVDKKKALLNMPSLLKTYLSMGAWVSDHAVVDLNMKTLHVFTGMEISKIPKSRKNLVLNLV
;
A
#
# COMPACT_ATOMS: atom_id res chain seq x y z
N MET A 1 20.56 5.13 7.21
CA MET A 1 20.77 6.21 6.23
C MET A 1 19.45 7.00 6.15
N GLU A 2 19.53 8.32 6.35
CA GLU A 2 18.39 9.23 6.21
C GLU A 2 17.95 9.29 4.74
N ILE A 3 16.63 9.30 4.51
CA ILE A 3 16.04 9.47 3.18
C ILE A 3 15.63 10.92 3.01
N VAL A 4 14.76 11.43 3.89
CA VAL A 4 14.22 12.80 3.82
C VAL A 4 13.80 13.29 5.20
N LYS A 5 13.80 14.62 5.38
CA LYS A 5 13.29 15.28 6.57
C LYS A 5 12.27 16.35 6.20
N VAL A 6 11.10 16.34 6.88
CA VAL A 6 10.05 17.35 6.72
C VAL A 6 9.64 17.87 8.10
N GLY A 7 10.04 19.08 8.43
CA GLY A 7 9.85 19.65 9.77
C GLY A 7 10.54 18.81 10.85
N GLN A 8 9.78 18.35 11.83
CA GLN A 8 10.25 17.50 12.92
C GLN A 8 10.27 16.00 12.58
N TYR A 9 9.82 15.59 11.40
CA TYR A 9 9.76 14.19 10.99
C TYR A 9 10.91 13.83 10.08
N ARG A 10 11.50 12.67 10.33
CA ARG A 10 12.59 12.09 9.53
C ARG A 10 12.19 10.72 9.02
N ALA A 11 12.35 10.50 7.73
CA ALA A 11 12.28 9.17 7.14
C ALA A 11 13.68 8.59 6.95
N ARG A 12 13.85 7.32 7.33
CA ARG A 12 15.08 6.55 7.15
C ARG A 12 14.79 5.08 6.91
N PHE A 13 15.76 4.36 6.38
CA PHE A 13 15.72 2.89 6.41
C PHE A 13 16.04 2.36 7.81
N ALA A 14 15.43 1.23 8.16
CA ALA A 14 15.85 0.44 9.30
C ALA A 14 17.30 -0.01 9.11
N SER A 15 18.09 0.00 10.18
CA SER A 15 19.52 -0.35 10.18
C SER A 15 19.91 -1.36 11.24
N SER A 16 18.95 -1.79 12.04
CA SER A 16 19.16 -2.73 13.14
C SER A 16 17.96 -3.64 13.36
N GLN A 17 18.18 -4.76 14.04
CA GLN A 17 17.08 -5.63 14.48
C GLN A 17 16.11 -4.91 15.42
N LYS A 18 16.60 -3.97 16.23
CA LYS A 18 15.78 -3.13 17.10
C LYS A 18 14.78 -2.28 16.26
N ASP A 19 15.24 -1.74 15.14
CA ASP A 19 14.37 -0.99 14.22
C ASP A 19 13.24 -1.86 13.66
N ILE A 20 13.57 -3.10 13.28
CA ILE A 20 12.58 -4.06 12.78
C ILE A 20 11.54 -4.37 13.86
N PHE A 21 11.97 -4.66 15.10
CA PHE A 21 11.06 -4.90 16.20
C PHE A 21 10.16 -3.69 16.50
N SER A 22 10.71 -2.49 16.46
CA SER A 22 9.91 -1.26 16.63
C SER A 22 8.84 -1.12 15.55
N ALA A 23 9.18 -1.41 14.29
CA ALA A 23 8.21 -1.41 13.20
C ALA A 23 7.13 -2.49 13.38
N GLN A 24 7.51 -3.71 13.80
CA GLN A 24 6.58 -4.81 14.06
C GLN A 24 5.61 -4.48 15.22
N ALA A 25 6.10 -3.84 16.28
CA ALA A 25 5.28 -3.41 17.42
C ALA A 25 4.29 -2.30 17.00
N LEU A 26 4.74 -1.30 16.24
CA LEU A 26 3.86 -0.25 15.71
C LEU A 26 2.76 -0.86 14.81
N ARG A 27 3.11 -1.76 13.90
CA ARG A 27 2.17 -2.45 13.01
C ARG A 27 1.15 -3.27 13.79
N TYR A 28 1.60 -4.00 14.83
CA TYR A 28 0.72 -4.78 15.70
C TYR A 28 -0.39 -3.91 16.29
N THR A 29 -0.02 -2.76 16.83
CA THR A 29 -0.98 -1.80 17.38
C THR A 29 -1.88 -1.20 16.30
N CYS A 30 -1.31 -0.73 15.20
CA CYS A 30 -2.06 -0.07 14.12
C CYS A 30 -3.06 -1.00 13.42
N PHE A 31 -2.76 -2.30 13.31
CA PHE A 31 -3.63 -3.29 12.66
C PHE A 31 -4.54 -4.02 13.65
N ASN A 32 -4.57 -3.62 14.91
CA ASN A 32 -5.38 -4.23 15.98
C ASN A 32 -5.23 -5.76 16.03
N LEU A 33 -3.99 -6.23 15.91
CA LEU A 33 -3.70 -7.66 15.93
C LEU A 33 -3.80 -8.21 17.36
N SER A 34 -3.94 -9.51 17.47
CA SER A 34 -4.04 -10.22 18.74
C SER A 34 -3.18 -11.48 18.69
N ASN A 35 -1.97 -11.39 19.21
CA ASN A 35 -1.08 -12.53 19.40
C ASN A 35 -0.23 -12.35 20.67
N LYS A 36 0.35 -13.44 21.17
CA LYS A 36 1.11 -13.45 22.44
C LYS A 36 2.44 -12.68 22.42
N PHE A 37 2.92 -12.33 21.23
CA PHE A 37 4.21 -11.63 21.06
C PHE A 37 4.05 -10.14 20.89
N GLU A 38 2.81 -9.64 20.70
CA GLU A 38 2.49 -8.23 20.43
C GLU A 38 3.30 -7.63 19.25
N LEU A 39 3.58 -8.46 18.24
CA LEU A 39 4.34 -8.10 17.05
C LEU A 39 3.61 -8.56 15.78
N ASP A 40 3.56 -7.72 14.75
CA ASP A 40 3.22 -8.12 13.38
C ASP A 40 4.50 -8.56 12.68
N ALA A 41 4.85 -9.84 12.79
CA ALA A 41 6.04 -10.43 12.19
C ALA A 41 5.66 -11.47 11.15
N ASP A 42 6.31 -11.42 9.97
CA ASP A 42 6.21 -12.45 8.95
C ASP A 42 7.55 -12.64 8.20
N ASP A 43 7.63 -13.66 7.35
CA ASP A 43 8.86 -13.99 6.59
C ASP A 43 9.32 -12.86 5.67
N PHE A 44 8.43 -11.96 5.28
CA PHE A 44 8.77 -10.81 4.44
C PHE A 44 9.60 -9.76 5.18
N ASP A 45 9.60 -9.75 6.51
CA ASP A 45 10.43 -8.82 7.27
C ASP A 45 11.93 -9.03 7.01
N ALA A 46 12.34 -10.27 6.68
CA ALA A 46 13.73 -10.60 6.39
C ALA A 46 14.19 -10.18 4.98
N VAL A 47 13.26 -10.03 4.03
CA VAL A 47 13.57 -9.74 2.62
C VAL A 47 13.19 -8.32 2.19
N CYS A 48 12.31 -7.66 2.94
CA CYS A 48 11.92 -6.28 2.69
C CYS A 48 12.88 -5.27 3.31
N GLN A 49 12.99 -4.11 2.72
CA GLN A 49 13.52 -2.93 3.39
C GLN A 49 12.40 -2.23 4.14
N HIS A 50 12.66 -1.82 5.38
CA HIS A 50 11.71 -1.10 6.21
C HIS A 50 12.01 0.38 6.21
N VAL A 51 11.02 1.19 5.89
CA VAL A 51 11.08 2.65 6.00
C VAL A 51 10.40 3.06 7.28
N LEU A 52 11.08 3.87 8.04
CA LEU A 52 10.67 4.35 9.37
C LEU A 52 10.53 5.86 9.33
N ILE A 53 9.42 6.38 9.81
CA ILE A 53 9.21 7.81 10.01
C ILE A 53 9.18 8.10 11.51
N GLU A 54 10.15 8.88 11.95
CA GLU A 54 10.37 9.21 13.36
C GLU A 54 10.08 10.69 13.61
N ASN A 55 9.53 10.97 14.77
CA ASN A 55 9.47 12.33 15.29
C ASN A 55 10.77 12.61 16.06
N LEU A 56 11.57 13.58 15.60
CA LEU A 56 12.88 13.90 16.15
C LEU A 56 12.83 14.59 17.51
N GLU A 57 11.69 15.19 17.87
CA GLU A 57 11.52 15.85 19.18
C GLU A 57 11.17 14.85 20.28
N THR A 58 10.40 13.82 19.95
CA THR A 58 9.94 12.79 20.89
C THR A 58 10.69 11.47 20.78
N GLU A 59 11.54 11.34 19.76
CA GLU A 59 12.28 10.11 19.40
C GLU A 59 11.38 8.88 19.14
N LYS A 60 10.07 9.10 18.90
CA LYS A 60 9.10 8.04 18.66
C LYS A 60 9.02 7.67 17.17
N LEU A 61 8.90 6.38 16.90
CA LEU A 61 8.48 5.86 15.61
C LEU A 61 6.98 6.11 15.45
N ILE A 62 6.60 6.87 14.40
CA ILE A 62 5.22 7.34 14.18
C ILE A 62 4.57 6.66 12.99
N CYS A 63 5.35 6.31 11.98
CA CYS A 63 4.85 5.64 10.79
C CYS A 63 5.91 4.67 10.28
N CYS A 64 5.48 3.58 9.68
CA CYS A 64 6.39 2.70 8.96
C CYS A 64 5.68 2.07 7.76
N TYR A 65 6.48 1.62 6.82
CA TYR A 65 6.08 0.73 5.73
C TYR A 65 7.29 -0.09 5.29
N ARG A 66 7.05 -1.16 4.55
CA ARG A 66 8.12 -1.95 3.96
C ARG A 66 8.01 -1.98 2.45
N ILE A 67 9.14 -2.13 1.78
CA ILE A 67 9.24 -2.22 0.35
C ILE A 67 10.01 -3.47 -0.05
N LEU A 68 9.57 -4.10 -1.14
CA LEU A 68 10.28 -5.18 -1.82
C LEU A 68 10.51 -4.78 -3.27
N ARG A 69 11.76 -4.86 -3.73
CA ARG A 69 12.18 -4.41 -5.06
C ARG A 69 12.25 -5.57 -6.04
N PHE A 70 11.88 -5.29 -7.27
CA PHE A 70 11.99 -6.19 -8.41
C PHE A 70 12.60 -5.44 -9.58
N ASP A 71 13.63 -5.98 -10.20
CA ASP A 71 14.23 -5.39 -11.41
C ASP A 71 13.27 -5.47 -12.60
N ASN A 72 12.38 -6.44 -12.60
CA ASN A 72 11.33 -6.68 -13.59
C ASN A 72 10.32 -7.71 -13.06
N GLY A 73 9.32 -8.08 -13.87
CA GLY A 73 8.25 -9.01 -13.49
C GLY A 73 8.65 -10.47 -13.29
N LYS A 74 9.83 -10.91 -13.74
CA LYS A 74 10.23 -12.34 -13.72
C LYS A 74 10.11 -13.00 -12.34
N ASN A 75 10.38 -12.24 -11.29
CA ASN A 75 10.34 -12.74 -9.90
C ASN A 75 9.10 -12.25 -9.13
N ILE A 76 8.07 -11.73 -9.80
CA ILE A 76 6.88 -11.19 -9.15
C ILE A 76 6.17 -12.22 -8.24
N SER A 77 6.35 -13.51 -8.53
CA SER A 77 5.81 -14.62 -7.75
C SER A 77 6.37 -14.68 -6.32
N THR A 78 7.47 -13.99 -6.02
CA THR A 78 8.03 -13.86 -4.66
C THR A 78 7.47 -12.69 -3.87
N SER A 79 6.57 -11.88 -4.46
CA SER A 79 5.91 -10.76 -3.77
C SER A 79 4.91 -11.23 -2.72
N TYR A 80 4.61 -10.36 -1.74
CA TYR A 80 3.55 -10.62 -0.76
C TYR A 80 2.19 -10.75 -1.45
N ALA A 81 1.89 -9.87 -2.40
CA ALA A 81 0.64 -9.89 -3.15
C ALA A 81 0.43 -11.19 -3.93
N SER A 82 1.51 -11.86 -4.37
CA SER A 82 1.42 -13.15 -5.06
C SER A 82 0.84 -14.29 -4.21
N LYS A 83 0.78 -14.13 -2.89
CA LYS A 83 0.09 -15.09 -2.00
C LYS A 83 -1.41 -15.12 -2.27
N PHE A 84 -1.98 -14.00 -2.70
CA PHE A 84 -3.41 -13.77 -2.83
C PHE A 84 -3.89 -13.63 -4.27
N TYR A 85 -3.02 -13.17 -5.17
CA TYR A 85 -3.33 -12.87 -6.56
C TYR A 85 -2.46 -13.69 -7.51
N ASP A 86 -3.05 -14.16 -8.61
CA ASP A 86 -2.28 -14.66 -9.76
C ASP A 86 -1.76 -13.46 -10.55
N LEU A 87 -0.46 -13.23 -10.48
CA LEU A 87 0.25 -12.09 -11.04
C LEU A 87 0.92 -12.39 -12.39
N LYS A 88 0.54 -13.48 -13.08
CA LYS A 88 1.13 -13.85 -14.39
C LYS A 88 1.10 -12.73 -15.41
N ALA A 89 0.08 -11.86 -15.37
CA ALA A 89 0.01 -10.69 -16.25
C ALA A 89 1.19 -9.73 -16.07
N LEU A 90 1.79 -9.69 -14.89
CA LEU A 90 2.94 -8.84 -14.56
C LEU A 90 4.29 -9.53 -14.78
N GLU A 91 4.36 -10.83 -15.06
CA GLU A 91 5.63 -11.55 -15.31
C GLU A 91 6.38 -10.99 -16.54
N SER A 92 5.66 -10.46 -17.53
CA SER A 92 6.22 -9.83 -18.71
C SER A 92 6.59 -8.35 -18.56
N TYR A 93 6.33 -7.76 -17.39
CA TYR A 93 6.68 -6.37 -17.13
C TYR A 93 8.21 -6.21 -17.06
N THR A 94 8.77 -5.34 -17.90
CA THR A 94 10.24 -5.26 -18.14
C THR A 94 10.94 -4.27 -17.23
N GLU A 95 10.20 -3.29 -16.70
CA GLU A 95 10.78 -2.19 -15.94
C GLU A 95 10.83 -2.48 -14.42
N PRO A 96 11.65 -1.75 -13.65
CA PRO A 96 11.75 -1.91 -12.21
C PRO A 96 10.43 -1.63 -11.48
N MET A 97 10.14 -2.46 -10.49
CA MET A 97 8.93 -2.38 -9.67
C MET A 97 9.24 -2.39 -8.19
N ILE A 98 8.36 -1.80 -7.40
CA ILE A 98 8.39 -1.87 -5.94
C ILE A 98 7.03 -2.30 -5.42
N GLU A 99 7.01 -3.36 -4.61
CA GLU A 99 5.87 -3.69 -3.76
C GLU A 99 5.93 -2.90 -2.47
N ILE A 100 4.82 -2.23 -2.12
CA ILE A 100 4.64 -1.52 -0.84
C ILE A 100 3.71 -2.33 0.03
N GLY A 101 4.12 -2.57 1.27
CA GLY A 101 3.29 -3.28 2.24
C GLY A 101 3.40 -2.73 3.65
N ARG A 102 2.43 -3.11 4.49
CA ARG A 102 2.43 -2.78 5.91
C ARG A 102 2.54 -1.28 6.22
N PHE A 103 1.98 -0.44 5.36
CA PHE A 103 1.92 1.00 5.62
C PHE A 103 0.98 1.28 6.79
N CYS A 104 1.51 1.84 7.84
CA CYS A 104 0.73 2.24 9.01
C CYS A 104 1.25 3.52 9.64
N ILE A 105 0.33 4.24 10.29
CA ILE A 105 0.60 5.46 11.03
C ILE A 105 -0.02 5.30 12.41
N ASP A 106 0.69 5.72 13.44
CA ASP A 106 0.18 5.76 14.80
C ASP A 106 -1.11 6.58 14.86
N SER A 107 -2.19 5.95 15.32
CA SER A 107 -3.53 6.55 15.38
C SER A 107 -3.65 7.75 16.33
N GLU A 108 -2.73 7.87 17.28
CA GLU A 108 -2.68 9.02 18.19
C GLU A 108 -2.08 10.27 17.52
N VAL A 109 -1.47 10.13 16.34
CA VAL A 109 -0.80 11.22 15.64
C VAL A 109 -1.68 11.74 14.50
N ASN A 110 -2.16 12.96 14.65
CA ASN A 110 -2.98 13.65 13.64
C ASN A 110 -2.22 14.84 13.03
N ASP A 111 -1.04 14.58 12.47
CA ASP A 111 -0.22 15.58 11.80
C ASP A 111 -0.03 15.20 10.32
N PRO A 112 -0.57 15.99 9.37
CA PRO A 112 -0.46 15.69 7.94
C PRO A 112 0.99 15.62 7.45
N ARG A 113 1.95 16.24 8.16
CA ARG A 113 3.38 16.18 7.82
C ARG A 113 3.95 14.77 7.91
N VAL A 114 3.37 13.87 8.71
CA VAL A 114 3.77 12.45 8.78
C VAL A 114 3.53 11.78 7.44
N VAL A 115 2.30 11.89 6.90
CA VAL A 115 1.94 11.34 5.59
C VAL A 115 2.82 11.97 4.51
N LEU A 116 3.04 13.27 4.60
CA LEU A 116 3.87 14.02 3.69
C LEU A 116 5.31 13.51 3.65
N THR A 117 5.90 13.28 4.84
CA THR A 117 7.25 12.72 4.97
C THR A 117 7.33 11.31 4.37
N ALA A 118 6.31 10.48 4.62
CA ALA A 118 6.25 9.13 4.06
C ALA A 118 6.19 9.13 2.53
N TRP A 119 5.39 10.03 1.94
CA TRP A 119 5.30 10.20 0.48
C TRP A 119 6.58 10.78 -0.13
N ALA A 120 7.18 11.77 0.52
CA ALA A 120 8.45 12.34 0.07
C ALA A 120 9.56 11.28 0.07
N ALA A 121 9.63 10.45 1.11
CA ALA A 121 10.57 9.33 1.17
C ALA A 121 10.31 8.30 0.06
N LEU A 122 9.03 7.96 -0.18
CA LEU A 122 8.67 7.02 -1.25
C LEU A 122 9.04 7.58 -2.63
N ALA A 123 8.78 8.86 -2.89
CA ALA A 123 9.15 9.50 -4.16
C ALA A 123 10.66 9.48 -4.40
N GLN A 124 11.47 9.75 -3.38
CA GLN A 124 12.92 9.68 -3.49
C GLN A 124 13.41 8.24 -3.72
N ILE A 125 12.79 7.25 -3.06
CA ILE A 125 13.09 5.83 -3.29
C ILE A 125 12.74 5.42 -4.72
N VAL A 126 11.59 5.84 -5.24
CA VAL A 126 11.14 5.60 -6.62
C VAL A 126 12.14 6.16 -7.63
N ASP A 127 12.55 7.41 -7.43
CA ASP A 127 13.49 8.10 -8.33
C ASP A 127 14.88 7.43 -8.31
N GLN A 128 15.45 7.18 -7.13
CA GLN A 128 16.75 6.52 -6.97
C GLN A 128 16.79 5.11 -7.57
N ASN A 129 15.67 4.40 -7.61
CA ASN A 129 15.57 3.05 -8.16
C ASN A 129 15.01 3.00 -9.58
N GLN A 130 14.74 4.15 -10.19
CA GLN A 130 14.12 4.25 -11.51
C GLN A 130 12.88 3.36 -11.63
N THR A 131 12.08 3.33 -10.57
CA THR A 131 10.90 2.48 -10.47
C THR A 131 9.81 2.97 -11.41
N GLU A 132 9.22 2.08 -12.21
CA GLU A 132 8.13 2.41 -13.13
C GLU A 132 6.76 1.89 -12.67
N LEU A 133 6.72 0.88 -11.79
CA LEU A 133 5.48 0.39 -11.21
C LEU A 133 5.57 0.28 -9.69
N LEU A 134 4.70 1.00 -8.97
CA LEU A 134 4.40 0.72 -7.58
C LEU A 134 3.19 -0.19 -7.47
N PHE A 135 3.23 -1.20 -6.62
CA PHE A 135 2.09 -2.07 -6.40
C PHE A 135 2.01 -2.57 -4.95
N GLY A 136 0.88 -3.17 -4.59
CA GLY A 136 0.66 -3.76 -3.29
C GLY A 136 -0.82 -4.03 -3.01
N CYS A 137 -1.13 -4.42 -1.78
CA CYS A 137 -2.49 -4.64 -1.32
C CYS A 137 -3.01 -3.43 -0.56
N SER A 138 -4.14 -2.87 -1.00
CA SER A 138 -4.84 -1.79 -0.31
C SER A 138 -6.04 -2.34 0.45
N SER A 139 -6.03 -2.20 1.78
CA SER A 139 -6.98 -2.83 2.68
C SER A 139 -8.13 -1.91 3.07
N PHE A 140 -9.31 -2.50 3.15
CA PHE A 140 -10.51 -1.98 3.80
C PHE A 140 -10.65 -2.66 5.16
N ASP A 141 -11.02 -1.93 6.18
CA ASP A 141 -11.15 -2.43 7.55
C ASP A 141 -12.37 -3.36 7.71
N GLY A 142 -12.16 -4.52 8.31
CA GLY A 142 -13.18 -5.56 8.46
C GLY A 142 -13.36 -6.42 7.20
N ILE A 143 -14.20 -7.44 7.32
CA ILE A 143 -14.49 -8.39 6.25
C ILE A 143 -15.93 -8.25 5.70
N GLU A 144 -16.71 -7.32 6.23
CA GLU A 144 -18.11 -7.05 5.86
C GLU A 144 -18.14 -6.16 4.61
N ARG A 145 -18.25 -6.80 3.43
CA ARG A 145 -18.28 -6.11 2.13
C ARG A 145 -19.45 -5.12 1.99
N GLU A 146 -20.53 -5.34 2.71
CA GLU A 146 -21.76 -4.53 2.68
C GLU A 146 -21.49 -3.06 3.05
N LYS A 147 -20.52 -2.81 3.92
CA LYS A 147 -20.05 -1.48 4.31
C LYS A 147 -19.43 -0.71 3.14
N TYR A 148 -18.92 -1.40 2.14
CA TYR A 148 -18.07 -0.84 1.08
C TYR A 148 -18.64 -1.00 -0.34
N LEU A 149 -19.94 -1.36 -0.49
CA LEU A 149 -20.53 -1.61 -1.81
C LEU A 149 -20.40 -0.41 -2.76
N ASP A 150 -20.59 0.81 -2.27
CA ASP A 150 -20.39 2.02 -3.07
C ASP A 150 -18.94 2.20 -3.49
N SER A 151 -17.99 1.93 -2.57
CA SER A 151 -16.56 1.99 -2.89
C SER A 151 -16.17 0.96 -3.95
N PHE A 152 -16.61 -0.29 -3.82
CA PHE A 152 -16.36 -1.33 -4.82
C PHE A 152 -17.05 -1.05 -6.16
N ALA A 153 -18.26 -0.47 -6.15
CA ALA A 153 -18.92 -0.03 -7.38
C ALA A 153 -18.13 1.08 -8.07
N LEU A 154 -17.59 2.04 -7.32
CA LEU A 154 -16.73 3.09 -7.86
C LEU A 154 -15.43 2.52 -8.45
N LEU A 155 -14.78 1.56 -7.76
CA LEU A 155 -13.58 0.87 -8.26
C LEU A 155 -13.89 0.13 -9.56
N ARG A 156 -15.00 -0.63 -9.62
CA ARG A 156 -15.46 -1.33 -10.82
C ARG A 156 -15.63 -0.40 -12.00
N ASP A 157 -16.29 0.74 -11.78
CA ASP A 157 -16.69 1.63 -12.88
C ASP A 157 -15.54 2.48 -13.43
N GLN A 158 -14.49 2.75 -12.64
CA GLN A 158 -13.49 3.76 -13.00
C GLN A 158 -12.03 3.34 -12.85
N TYR A 159 -11.70 2.27 -12.10
CA TYR A 159 -10.33 2.03 -11.67
C TYR A 159 -9.81 0.60 -11.91
N ILE A 160 -10.57 -0.24 -12.64
CA ILE A 160 -10.10 -1.59 -12.94
C ILE A 160 -8.83 -1.54 -13.81
N ALA A 161 -7.87 -2.38 -13.46
CA ALA A 161 -6.61 -2.55 -14.17
C ALA A 161 -6.83 -2.84 -15.67
N PRO A 162 -5.96 -2.33 -16.55
CA PRO A 162 -5.92 -2.76 -17.95
C PRO A 162 -5.72 -4.29 -18.03
N ASP A 163 -6.27 -4.94 -19.04
CA ASP A 163 -6.27 -6.41 -19.17
C ASP A 163 -4.88 -7.03 -19.09
N HIS A 164 -3.87 -6.36 -19.68
CA HIS A 164 -2.49 -6.83 -19.72
C HIS A 164 -1.71 -6.67 -18.39
N LEU A 165 -2.27 -5.95 -17.40
CA LEU A 165 -1.70 -5.78 -16.05
C LEU A 165 -2.62 -6.35 -14.97
N ARG A 166 -3.81 -6.84 -15.33
CA ARG A 166 -4.83 -7.23 -14.35
C ARG A 166 -4.49 -8.54 -13.65
N PRO A 167 -4.34 -8.53 -12.32
CA PRO A 167 -4.22 -9.76 -11.54
C PRO A 167 -5.46 -10.63 -11.65
N LYS A 168 -5.26 -11.96 -11.68
CA LYS A 168 -6.36 -12.92 -11.65
C LYS A 168 -6.59 -13.44 -10.23
N ILE A 169 -7.76 -14.05 -10.02
CA ILE A 169 -8.13 -14.67 -8.75
C ILE A 169 -7.19 -15.84 -8.45
N LYS A 170 -6.63 -15.86 -7.24
CA LYS A 170 -5.86 -16.96 -6.68
C LYS A 170 -6.36 -17.36 -5.29
N ALA A 171 -6.71 -16.38 -4.45
CA ALA A 171 -7.22 -16.64 -3.11
C ALA A 171 -8.55 -17.40 -3.16
N ALA A 172 -8.78 -18.30 -2.17
CA ALA A 172 -9.99 -19.09 -2.09
C ALA A 172 -11.25 -18.27 -1.74
N GLN A 173 -11.08 -17.17 -1.00
CA GLN A 173 -12.18 -16.31 -0.58
C GLN A 173 -12.02 -14.93 -1.21
N VAL A 174 -12.91 -14.61 -2.14
CA VAL A 174 -12.90 -13.34 -2.86
C VAL A 174 -14.32 -12.77 -3.00
N PHE A 175 -14.40 -11.46 -3.10
CA PHE A 175 -15.57 -10.75 -3.60
C PHE A 175 -15.29 -10.24 -5.01
N ASN A 176 -15.85 -10.90 -6.02
CA ASN A 176 -15.69 -10.51 -7.42
C ASN A 176 -16.65 -9.35 -7.76
N TYR A 177 -16.34 -8.16 -7.26
CA TYR A 177 -17.22 -7.01 -7.39
C TYR A 177 -17.40 -6.53 -8.83
N SER A 178 -16.50 -6.87 -9.74
CA SER A 178 -16.67 -6.53 -11.17
C SER A 178 -17.80 -7.33 -11.85
N LYS A 179 -18.05 -8.56 -11.37
CA LYS A 179 -19.07 -9.45 -11.95
C LYS A 179 -20.33 -9.55 -11.09
N ASP A 180 -20.12 -9.64 -9.77
CA ASP A 180 -21.20 -9.99 -8.84
C ASP A 180 -21.95 -8.77 -8.31
N LEU A 181 -21.37 -7.58 -8.42
CA LEU A 181 -21.95 -6.35 -7.87
C LEU A 181 -22.84 -5.65 -8.91
N ILE A 182 -24.14 -5.92 -8.87
CA ILE A 182 -25.15 -5.16 -9.61
C ILE A 182 -25.62 -4.02 -8.71
N TYR A 183 -24.94 -2.87 -8.81
CA TYR A 183 -25.16 -1.76 -7.86
C TYR A 183 -24.87 -0.43 -8.54
N LYS A 184 -25.77 0.57 -8.33
CA LYS A 184 -25.55 1.93 -8.83
C LYS A 184 -24.78 2.72 -7.77
N VAL A 185 -23.62 3.21 -8.13
CA VAL A 185 -22.71 3.90 -7.22
C VAL A 185 -23.31 5.22 -6.68
N ASP A 186 -23.23 5.42 -5.38
CA ASP A 186 -23.28 6.73 -4.73
C ASP A 186 -21.83 7.20 -4.51
N LYS A 187 -21.36 8.11 -5.37
CA LYS A 187 -19.96 8.58 -5.34
C LYS A 187 -19.56 9.22 -4.01
N LYS A 188 -20.48 9.90 -3.33
CA LYS A 188 -20.21 10.54 -2.04
C LYS A 188 -19.94 9.50 -0.97
N LYS A 189 -20.81 8.48 -0.86
CA LYS A 189 -20.61 7.35 0.05
C LYS A 189 -19.39 6.53 -0.29
N ALA A 190 -19.13 6.29 -1.59
CA ALA A 190 -17.95 5.59 -2.06
C ALA A 190 -16.66 6.24 -1.53
N LEU A 191 -16.53 7.55 -1.70
CA LEU A 191 -15.36 8.30 -1.25
C LEU A 191 -15.29 8.44 0.28
N LEU A 192 -16.42 8.46 0.98
CA LEU A 192 -16.44 8.50 2.44
C LEU A 192 -15.87 7.21 3.04
N ASN A 193 -16.31 6.06 2.53
CA ASN A 193 -15.96 4.74 3.05
C ASN A 193 -14.65 4.16 2.45
N MET A 194 -14.10 4.77 1.40
CA MET A 194 -12.86 4.31 0.79
C MET A 194 -11.66 4.63 1.68
N PRO A 195 -10.72 3.69 1.88
CA PRO A 195 -9.50 3.92 2.64
C PRO A 195 -8.72 5.14 2.13
N SER A 196 -8.24 5.98 3.05
CA SER A 196 -7.59 7.26 2.69
C SER A 196 -6.35 7.07 1.82
N LEU A 197 -5.55 6.05 2.10
CA LEU A 197 -4.36 5.73 1.33
C LEU A 197 -4.74 5.31 -0.11
N LEU A 198 -5.77 4.45 -0.26
CA LEU A 198 -6.27 4.05 -1.57
C LEU A 198 -6.79 5.25 -2.36
N LYS A 199 -7.57 6.16 -1.73
CA LYS A 199 -8.00 7.43 -2.37
C LYS A 199 -6.82 8.22 -2.93
N THR A 200 -5.73 8.29 -2.17
CA THR A 200 -4.52 8.99 -2.60
C THR A 200 -3.91 8.32 -3.83
N TYR A 201 -3.74 6.99 -3.82
CA TYR A 201 -3.26 6.25 -4.99
C TYR A 201 -4.14 6.45 -6.22
N LEU A 202 -5.46 6.32 -6.07
CA LEU A 202 -6.41 6.51 -7.19
C LEU A 202 -6.34 7.94 -7.75
N SER A 203 -6.14 8.96 -6.91
CA SER A 203 -5.96 10.35 -7.35
C SER A 203 -4.67 10.57 -8.14
N MET A 204 -3.71 9.67 -8.02
CA MET A 204 -2.44 9.65 -8.77
C MET A 204 -2.49 8.77 -10.03
N GLY A 205 -3.66 8.21 -10.36
CA GLY A 205 -3.82 7.37 -11.56
C GLY A 205 -3.63 5.88 -11.32
N ALA A 206 -3.66 5.44 -10.08
CA ALA A 206 -3.62 4.01 -9.76
C ALA A 206 -4.86 3.27 -10.26
N TRP A 207 -4.67 1.99 -10.50
CA TRP A 207 -5.71 1.02 -10.85
C TRP A 207 -5.74 -0.13 -9.85
N VAL A 208 -6.82 -0.92 -9.86
CA VAL A 208 -7.04 -2.02 -8.91
C VAL A 208 -7.43 -3.32 -9.61
N SER A 209 -7.29 -4.45 -8.91
CA SER A 209 -7.88 -5.73 -9.34
C SER A 209 -9.39 -5.64 -9.51
N ASP A 210 -9.99 -6.57 -10.25
CA ASP A 210 -11.43 -6.66 -10.48
C ASP A 210 -12.19 -7.39 -9.34
N HIS A 211 -11.47 -7.82 -8.31
CA HIS A 211 -11.97 -8.52 -7.14
C HIS A 211 -11.22 -8.09 -5.88
N ALA A 212 -11.89 -8.19 -4.74
CA ALA A 212 -11.30 -8.04 -3.41
C ALA A 212 -11.06 -9.42 -2.80
N VAL A 213 -9.96 -9.58 -2.09
CA VAL A 213 -9.64 -10.78 -1.30
C VAL A 213 -10.15 -10.59 0.13
N VAL A 214 -10.68 -11.65 0.73
CA VAL A 214 -11.04 -11.68 2.15
C VAL A 214 -9.85 -12.24 2.92
N ASP A 215 -9.14 -11.37 3.63
CA ASP A 215 -8.02 -11.76 4.49
C ASP A 215 -8.50 -11.96 5.93
N LEU A 216 -8.73 -13.22 6.31
CA LEU A 216 -9.18 -13.58 7.66
C LEU A 216 -8.11 -13.34 8.73
N ASN A 217 -6.82 -13.41 8.36
CA ASN A 217 -5.72 -13.23 9.30
C ASN A 217 -5.59 -11.75 9.71
N MET A 218 -5.67 -10.84 8.73
CA MET A 218 -5.62 -9.40 8.95
C MET A 218 -6.99 -8.81 9.23
N LYS A 219 -8.07 -9.62 9.13
CA LYS A 219 -9.48 -9.18 9.26
C LYS A 219 -9.81 -8.00 8.35
N THR A 220 -9.40 -8.09 7.08
CA THR A 220 -9.60 -7.03 6.09
C THR A 220 -10.15 -7.60 4.78
N LEU A 221 -10.75 -6.70 3.98
CA LEU A 221 -10.88 -6.89 2.54
C LEU A 221 -9.75 -6.10 1.89
N HIS A 222 -9.07 -6.66 0.88
CA HIS A 222 -8.07 -5.87 0.15
C HIS A 222 -8.18 -6.07 -1.36
N VAL A 223 -7.81 -5.02 -2.09
CA VAL A 223 -7.65 -5.04 -3.54
C VAL A 223 -6.18 -4.94 -3.90
N PHE A 224 -5.75 -5.63 -4.94
CA PHE A 224 -4.44 -5.33 -5.54
C PHE A 224 -4.51 -3.93 -6.14
N THR A 225 -3.51 -3.13 -5.88
CA THR A 225 -3.39 -1.76 -6.39
C THR A 225 -2.08 -1.63 -7.12
N GLY A 226 -2.10 -1.09 -8.33
CA GLY A 226 -0.91 -0.77 -9.12
C GLY A 226 -0.94 0.67 -9.58
N MET A 227 0.23 1.29 -9.66
CA MET A 227 0.39 2.68 -10.08
C MET A 227 1.64 2.82 -10.97
N GLU A 228 1.45 3.09 -12.25
CA GLU A 228 2.54 3.36 -13.19
C GLU A 228 3.04 4.79 -13.00
N ILE A 229 4.33 4.94 -12.68
CA ILE A 229 4.95 6.24 -12.33
C ILE A 229 4.90 7.23 -13.50
N SER A 230 5.06 6.74 -14.73
CA SER A 230 4.96 7.55 -15.95
C SER A 230 3.55 8.14 -16.17
N LYS A 231 2.50 7.49 -15.62
CA LYS A 231 1.10 7.92 -15.75
C LYS A 231 0.63 8.88 -14.65
N ILE A 232 1.45 9.15 -13.65
CA ILE A 232 1.10 10.10 -12.58
C ILE A 232 0.91 11.50 -13.17
N PRO A 233 -0.24 12.18 -12.93
CA PRO A 233 -0.46 13.56 -13.42
C PRO A 233 0.64 14.51 -12.93
N LYS A 234 1.17 15.35 -13.83
CA LYS A 234 2.26 16.31 -13.50
C LYS A 234 1.93 17.18 -12.28
N SER A 235 0.68 17.62 -12.14
CA SER A 235 0.23 18.40 -10.98
C SER A 235 0.39 17.65 -9.65
N ARG A 236 0.21 16.32 -9.64
CA ARG A 236 0.38 15.47 -8.47
C ARG A 236 1.86 15.15 -8.20
N LYS A 237 2.63 14.91 -9.26
CA LYS A 237 4.08 14.71 -9.17
C LYS A 237 4.77 15.92 -8.56
N ASN A 238 4.41 17.13 -8.98
CA ASN A 238 4.95 18.37 -8.45
C ASN A 238 4.57 18.61 -6.98
N LEU A 239 3.39 18.19 -6.53
CA LEU A 239 3.01 18.31 -5.12
C LEU A 239 3.93 17.49 -4.20
N VAL A 240 4.36 16.32 -4.63
CA VAL A 240 5.28 15.47 -3.84
C VAL A 240 6.72 15.94 -3.95
N LEU A 241 7.16 16.37 -5.14
CA LEU A 241 8.53 16.86 -5.38
C LEU A 241 8.82 18.23 -4.79
N ASN A 242 7.82 19.14 -4.69
CA ASN A 242 7.99 20.46 -4.06
C ASN A 242 8.02 20.41 -2.52
N LEU A 243 8.01 19.24 -1.93
CA LEU A 243 8.03 19.00 -0.49
C LEU A 243 9.41 18.54 -0.01
N VAL A 244 10.30 18.31 -0.94
CA VAL A 244 11.72 17.97 -0.76
C VAL A 244 12.55 19.16 -1.25
#